data_ee9c0afdf945bfcfa84a298221937716
#
_entry.id   ee9c0afdf945bfcfa84a298221937716
#
_cell.length_a   1.000
_cell.length_b   1.000
_cell.length_c   1.000
_cell.angle_alpha   90.00
_cell.angle_beta   90.00
_cell.angle_gamma   90.00
#
_symmetry.space_group_name_H-M   'P 1'
#
loop_
_entity.id
_entity.type
_entity.pdbx_description
1 polymer ?
#
loop_
_entity_poly.entity_id
_entity_poly.type
_entity_poly.pdbx_seq_one_letter_code
_entity_poly.pdbx_strand_id
1 'polypeptide(L)'
;DYVSNGDATCEQDGTKTAKCVRYGQGGCTATDTVPDTGSKLGHDFTDYIYNDNASYTEDGTETAHCNHAGCNETHTRKAEGTRWALFQVKDEKGWYITYAESRSGSVLTITVNQNTATLSGTIAGLRVLQASGITTVIFKTTEAESTFHIADLLSGTSYNLTHKNTAVDFTLDGNDIATFLK
;
A
#
# COMPACT_ATOMS: atom_id res chain seq x y z
N ASP A 1 26.87 -4.06 45.05
CA ASP A 1 26.60 -3.82 43.62
C ASP A 1 25.16 -3.39 43.44
N TYR A 2 24.91 -2.44 42.50
CA TYR A 2 23.58 -2.02 42.10
C TYR A 2 22.99 -3.01 41.10
N VAL A 3 21.72 -3.33 41.25
CA VAL A 3 20.94 -4.19 40.35
C VAL A 3 19.77 -3.37 39.83
N SER A 4 19.54 -3.40 38.51
CA SER A 4 18.40 -2.71 37.88
C SER A 4 17.07 -3.22 38.45
N ASN A 5 16.15 -2.32 38.68
CA ASN A 5 14.82 -2.64 39.21
C ASN A 5 13.84 -3.07 38.11
N GLY A 6 14.24 -2.92 36.82
CA GLY A 6 13.41 -3.28 35.66
C GLY A 6 12.19 -2.36 35.51
N ASP A 7 12.26 -1.15 36.03
CA ASP A 7 11.20 -0.15 36.04
C ASP A 7 11.36 0.97 34.97
N ALA A 8 12.31 0.77 34.05
CA ALA A 8 12.46 1.65 32.89
C ALA A 8 11.24 1.59 31.97
N THR A 9 10.90 2.72 31.39
CA THR A 9 9.85 2.84 30.34
C THR A 9 10.47 3.12 28.98
N CYS A 10 9.65 3.25 27.95
CA CYS A 10 10.13 3.63 26.62
C CYS A 10 10.83 5.00 26.63
N GLU A 11 10.39 5.92 27.47
CA GLU A 11 10.83 7.33 27.47
C GLU A 11 11.70 7.69 28.67
N GLN A 12 11.60 6.95 29.78
CA GLN A 12 12.28 7.29 31.02
C GLN A 12 13.23 6.18 31.45
N ASP A 13 14.37 6.60 31.94
CA ASP A 13 15.29 5.70 32.62
C ASP A 13 14.64 5.13 33.90
N GLY A 14 14.93 3.89 34.19
CA GLY A 14 14.52 3.25 35.41
C GLY A 14 15.44 3.55 36.58
N THR A 15 15.33 2.75 37.61
CA THR A 15 16.16 2.84 38.78
C THR A 15 16.93 1.55 39.05
N LYS A 16 17.99 1.63 39.82
CA LYS A 16 18.77 0.49 40.30
C LYS A 16 19.01 0.60 41.80
N THR A 17 19.01 -0.55 42.47
CA THR A 17 19.10 -0.63 43.91
C THR A 17 20.27 -1.49 44.36
N ALA A 18 21.05 -0.97 45.30
CA ALA A 18 22.03 -1.75 46.06
C ALA A 18 21.52 -2.05 47.46
N LYS A 19 21.85 -3.22 47.93
CA LYS A 19 21.58 -3.63 49.32
C LYS A 19 22.83 -3.51 50.16
N CYS A 20 22.67 -3.15 51.42
CA CYS A 20 23.76 -3.18 52.40
C CYS A 20 24.47 -4.55 52.36
N VAL A 21 25.82 -4.57 52.36
CA VAL A 21 26.61 -5.82 52.36
C VAL A 21 26.25 -6.80 53.47
N ARG A 22 25.61 -6.33 54.55
CA ARG A 22 25.07 -7.15 55.69
C ARG A 22 23.54 -7.26 55.59
N TYR A 23 22.92 -7.06 54.45
CA TYR A 23 21.48 -7.14 54.28
C TYR A 23 20.94 -8.49 54.77
N GLY A 24 19.94 -8.44 55.71
CA GLY A 24 19.41 -9.64 56.31
C GLY A 24 20.29 -10.26 57.42
N GLN A 25 21.50 -9.74 57.67
CA GLN A 25 22.37 -10.18 58.77
C GLN A 25 22.46 -9.09 59.83
N GLY A 26 22.22 -9.46 61.10
CA GLY A 26 22.33 -8.52 62.24
C GLY A 26 21.36 -7.32 62.15
N GLY A 27 20.25 -7.45 61.42
CA GLY A 27 19.20 -6.43 61.35
C GLY A 27 19.46 -5.30 60.31
N CYS A 28 20.49 -5.37 59.48
CA CYS A 28 20.68 -4.40 58.40
C CYS A 28 19.65 -4.62 57.27
N THR A 29 18.75 -3.66 57.07
CA THR A 29 17.75 -3.66 56.00
C THR A 29 17.94 -2.48 55.03
N ALA A 30 19.05 -1.75 55.12
CA ALA A 30 19.30 -0.57 54.33
C ALA A 30 19.46 -0.92 52.85
N THR A 31 18.81 -0.13 52.02
CA THR A 31 18.94 -0.13 50.55
C THR A 31 19.25 1.27 50.07
N ASP A 32 19.95 1.39 48.98
CA ASP A 32 20.20 2.63 48.29
C ASP A 32 19.70 2.51 46.83
N THR A 33 18.83 3.41 46.40
CA THR A 33 18.23 3.41 45.07
C THR A 33 18.63 4.70 44.32
N VAL A 34 19.17 4.53 43.14
CA VAL A 34 19.64 5.62 42.29
C VAL A 34 19.09 5.47 40.87
N PRO A 35 19.06 6.55 40.04
CA PRO A 35 18.70 6.44 38.66
C PRO A 35 19.63 5.48 37.90
N ASP A 36 19.06 4.65 37.03
CA ASP A 36 19.80 3.77 36.10
C ASP A 36 19.92 4.44 34.75
N THR A 37 20.80 5.44 34.69
CA THR A 37 20.97 6.31 33.53
C THR A 37 21.26 5.52 32.24
N GLY A 38 20.51 5.77 31.18
CA GLY A 38 20.62 5.10 29.89
C GLY A 38 19.84 3.80 29.79
N SER A 39 19.01 3.46 30.80
CA SER A 39 18.21 2.22 30.81
C SER A 39 16.85 2.33 30.11
N LYS A 40 16.43 3.53 29.66
CA LYS A 40 15.19 3.69 28.91
C LYS A 40 15.14 2.75 27.72
N LEU A 41 13.98 2.13 27.47
CA LEU A 41 13.83 1.07 26.48
C LEU A 41 13.77 1.57 25.04
N GLY A 42 13.35 2.83 24.84
CA GLY A 42 12.93 3.31 23.52
C GLY A 42 11.61 2.69 23.10
N HIS A 43 11.19 2.97 21.86
CA HIS A 43 10.01 2.33 21.28
C HIS A 43 10.44 1.22 20.33
N ASP A 44 9.69 0.11 20.31
CA ASP A 44 9.86 -1.00 19.40
C ASP A 44 8.59 -1.16 18.56
N PHE A 45 8.68 -0.87 17.24
CA PHE A 45 7.58 -0.92 16.29
C PHE A 45 7.91 -1.93 15.18
N THR A 46 7.46 -3.17 15.30
CA THR A 46 7.73 -4.25 14.34
C THR A 46 6.49 -4.73 13.60
N ASP A 47 5.35 -4.82 14.27
CA ASP A 47 4.14 -5.44 13.74
C ASP A 47 3.22 -4.39 13.12
N TYR A 48 3.58 -3.94 11.90
CA TYR A 48 2.77 -2.98 11.16
C TYR A 48 1.54 -3.63 10.56
N ILE A 49 0.38 -3.02 10.80
CA ILE A 49 -0.92 -3.40 10.25
C ILE A 49 -1.32 -2.34 9.22
N TYR A 50 -1.67 -2.80 8.02
CA TYR A 50 -2.13 -1.94 6.95
C TYR A 50 -3.47 -1.28 7.31
N ASN A 51 -3.59 0.04 7.06
CA ASN A 51 -4.75 0.84 7.45
C ASN A 51 -5.87 0.84 6.38
N ASP A 52 -5.69 0.15 5.27
CA ASP A 52 -6.65 0.03 4.15
C ASP A 52 -7.13 1.39 3.60
N ASN A 53 -6.22 2.35 3.53
CA ASN A 53 -6.49 3.74 3.15
C ASN A 53 -5.75 4.19 1.89
N ALA A 54 -5.28 3.26 1.05
CA ALA A 54 -4.72 3.57 -0.26
C ALA A 54 -5.77 4.18 -1.21
N SER A 55 -5.30 4.91 -2.19
CA SER A 55 -6.11 5.49 -3.25
C SER A 55 -5.51 5.22 -4.63
N TYR A 56 -6.12 5.74 -5.69
CA TYR A 56 -5.53 5.72 -7.04
C TYR A 56 -4.34 6.68 -7.21
N THR A 57 -4.15 7.63 -6.30
CA THR A 57 -3.10 8.66 -6.40
C THR A 57 -2.00 8.48 -5.37
N GLU A 58 -2.30 7.82 -4.24
CA GLU A 58 -1.38 7.69 -3.12
C GLU A 58 -1.38 6.28 -2.55
N ASP A 59 -0.20 5.84 -2.12
CA ASP A 59 -0.08 4.64 -1.30
C ASP A 59 -0.78 4.86 0.04
N GLY A 60 -1.29 3.79 0.60
CA GLY A 60 -1.84 3.80 1.94
C GLY A 60 -0.77 3.90 3.01
N THR A 61 -1.19 3.75 4.24
CA THR A 61 -0.33 3.75 5.42
C THR A 61 -0.48 2.46 6.21
N GLU A 62 0.50 2.16 7.04
CA GLU A 62 0.47 1.07 7.99
C GLU A 62 0.91 1.57 9.37
N THR A 63 0.32 1.02 10.43
CA THR A 63 0.52 1.46 11.81
C THR A 63 0.93 0.29 12.68
N ALA A 64 1.95 0.49 13.52
CA ALA A 64 2.35 -0.44 14.57
C ALA A 64 2.16 0.19 15.96
N HIS A 65 1.85 -0.63 16.95
CA HIS A 65 1.92 -0.28 18.33
C HIS A 65 3.27 -0.65 18.91
N CYS A 66 3.73 0.09 19.89
CA CYS A 66 4.94 -0.26 20.62
C CYS A 66 4.78 -1.62 21.33
N ASN A 67 5.78 -2.51 21.18
CA ASN A 67 5.76 -3.86 21.73
C ASN A 67 6.05 -3.91 23.23
N HIS A 68 6.51 -2.82 23.84
CA HIS A 68 6.78 -2.79 25.28
C HIS A 68 5.50 -2.71 26.09
N ALA A 69 5.39 -3.58 27.09
CA ALA A 69 4.24 -3.63 27.99
C ALA A 69 4.00 -2.26 28.65
N GLY A 70 2.74 -1.79 28.59
CA GLY A 70 2.34 -0.51 29.18
C GLY A 70 2.66 0.72 28.30
N CYS A 71 3.26 0.55 27.14
CA CYS A 71 3.45 1.61 26.15
C CYS A 71 2.26 1.63 25.19
N ASN A 72 1.63 2.79 25.02
CA ASN A 72 0.50 2.98 24.09
C ASN A 72 0.88 3.76 22.84
N GLU A 73 2.16 4.05 22.65
CA GLU A 73 2.64 4.79 21.49
C GLU A 73 2.47 3.99 20.19
N THR A 74 2.17 4.72 19.13
CA THR A 74 2.02 4.16 17.79
C THR A 74 2.94 4.87 16.82
N HIS A 75 3.38 4.13 15.80
CA HIS A 75 4.12 4.69 14.67
C HIS A 75 3.40 4.34 13.38
N THR A 76 3.11 5.36 12.57
CA THR A 76 2.50 5.20 11.26
C THR A 76 3.51 5.56 10.19
N ARG A 77 3.60 4.72 9.15
CA ARG A 77 4.46 4.96 7.99
C ARG A 77 3.71 4.66 6.70
N LYS A 78 4.26 5.10 5.59
CA LYS A 78 3.75 4.80 4.27
C LYS A 78 3.90 3.31 3.96
N ALA A 79 2.83 2.70 3.44
CA ALA A 79 2.83 1.32 2.94
C ALA A 79 3.12 1.35 1.43
N GLU A 80 4.40 1.31 1.07
CA GLU A 80 4.85 1.43 -0.32
C GLU A 80 4.24 0.38 -1.24
N GLY A 81 3.82 0.79 -2.45
CA GLY A 81 3.28 -0.11 -3.47
C GLY A 81 1.82 -0.51 -3.26
N THR A 82 1.11 0.08 -2.29
CA THR A 82 -0.30 -0.22 -2.02
C THR A 82 -1.27 0.64 -2.82
N ARG A 83 -0.78 1.64 -3.55
CA ARG A 83 -1.60 2.49 -4.43
C ARG A 83 -2.39 1.63 -5.42
N TRP A 84 -3.68 1.92 -5.57
CA TRP A 84 -4.54 1.18 -6.48
C TRP A 84 -4.11 1.38 -7.93
N ALA A 85 -4.06 0.29 -8.68
CA ALA A 85 -3.78 0.35 -10.11
C ALA A 85 -4.95 1.01 -10.85
N LEU A 86 -4.65 1.96 -11.74
CA LEU A 86 -5.64 2.64 -12.57
C LEU A 86 -6.31 1.67 -13.55
N PHE A 87 -5.56 0.67 -14.00
CA PHE A 87 -6.00 -0.43 -14.85
C PHE A 87 -5.07 -1.62 -14.68
N GLN A 88 -5.49 -2.76 -15.18
CA GLN A 88 -4.76 -4.03 -15.14
C GLN A 88 -4.77 -4.65 -16.52
N VAL A 89 -3.69 -5.35 -16.87
CA VAL A 89 -3.62 -6.13 -18.11
C VAL A 89 -3.38 -7.59 -17.78
N LYS A 90 -4.20 -8.46 -18.36
CA LYS A 90 -4.15 -9.92 -18.16
C LYS A 90 -4.04 -10.64 -19.49
N ASP A 91 -3.38 -11.79 -19.46
CA ASP A 91 -3.34 -12.70 -20.59
C ASP A 91 -4.64 -13.55 -20.72
N GLU A 92 -4.68 -14.45 -21.71
CA GLU A 92 -5.80 -15.36 -21.95
C GLU A 92 -6.11 -16.29 -20.76
N LYS A 93 -5.12 -16.56 -19.90
CA LYS A 93 -5.26 -17.40 -18.70
C LYS A 93 -5.70 -16.62 -17.46
N GLY A 94 -5.81 -15.29 -17.58
CA GLY A 94 -6.14 -14.39 -16.48
C GLY A 94 -4.95 -13.99 -15.60
N TRP A 95 -3.71 -14.28 -16.01
CA TRP A 95 -2.51 -13.85 -15.31
C TRP A 95 -2.16 -12.41 -15.64
N TYR A 96 -1.70 -11.65 -14.65
CA TYR A 96 -1.20 -10.30 -14.87
C TYR A 96 0.05 -10.33 -15.73
N ILE A 97 0.11 -9.47 -16.74
CA ILE A 97 1.24 -9.34 -17.66
C ILE A 97 1.78 -7.91 -17.65
N THR A 98 3.06 -7.81 -18.01
CA THR A 98 3.72 -6.52 -18.19
C THR A 98 3.24 -5.85 -19.47
N TYR A 99 3.17 -4.53 -19.47
CA TYR A 99 2.79 -3.69 -20.58
C TYR A 99 3.67 -2.44 -20.62
N ALA A 100 3.72 -1.80 -21.77
CA ALA A 100 4.35 -0.50 -21.94
C ALA A 100 3.29 0.59 -21.97
N GLU A 101 3.54 1.70 -21.28
CA GLU A 101 2.73 2.90 -21.33
C GLU A 101 3.47 4.00 -22.09
N SER A 102 2.73 4.74 -22.91
CA SER A 102 3.19 6.02 -23.46
C SER A 102 2.08 7.05 -23.40
N ARG A 103 2.46 8.30 -23.14
CA ARG A 103 1.54 9.43 -23.07
C ARG A 103 1.93 10.49 -24.11
N SER A 104 0.97 10.90 -24.92
CA SER A 104 1.13 12.00 -25.88
C SER A 104 -0.05 12.96 -25.75
N GLY A 105 0.19 14.12 -25.15
CA GLY A 105 -0.88 15.07 -24.84
C GLY A 105 -1.94 14.44 -23.93
N SER A 106 -3.18 14.35 -24.45
CA SER A 106 -4.32 13.76 -23.74
C SER A 106 -4.57 12.29 -24.07
N VAL A 107 -3.65 11.63 -24.79
CA VAL A 107 -3.75 10.23 -25.18
C VAL A 107 -2.83 9.38 -24.35
N LEU A 108 -3.37 8.32 -23.74
CA LEU A 108 -2.64 7.25 -23.08
C LEU A 108 -2.66 6.01 -23.97
N THR A 109 -1.49 5.50 -24.34
CA THR A 109 -1.37 4.25 -25.10
C THR A 109 -0.79 3.15 -24.21
N ILE A 110 -1.47 2.01 -24.14
CA ILE A 110 -1.09 0.80 -23.43
C ILE A 110 -0.77 -0.26 -24.47
N THR A 111 0.46 -0.77 -24.46
CA THR A 111 0.94 -1.75 -25.45
C THR A 111 1.39 -3.02 -24.79
N VAL A 112 0.93 -4.16 -25.28
CA VAL A 112 1.37 -5.50 -24.88
C VAL A 112 1.93 -6.27 -26.06
N ASN A 113 2.95 -7.08 -25.82
CA ASN A 113 3.59 -7.91 -26.84
C ASN A 113 2.98 -9.32 -26.88
N GLN A 114 1.66 -9.37 -27.00
CA GLN A 114 0.87 -10.60 -27.11
C GLN A 114 -0.29 -10.35 -28.09
N ASN A 115 -0.82 -11.42 -28.68
CA ASN A 115 -1.97 -11.35 -29.59
C ASN A 115 -3.32 -11.44 -28.85
N THR A 116 -3.31 -11.91 -27.60
CA THR A 116 -4.51 -11.97 -26.75
C THR A 116 -4.20 -11.33 -25.41
N ALA A 117 -4.97 -10.34 -25.04
CA ALA A 117 -4.88 -9.67 -23.74
C ALA A 117 -6.18 -8.92 -23.41
N THR A 118 -6.44 -8.76 -22.12
CA THR A 118 -7.55 -7.97 -21.57
C THR A 118 -7.03 -6.80 -20.78
N LEU A 119 -7.39 -5.58 -21.19
CA LEU A 119 -7.27 -4.37 -20.39
C LEU A 119 -8.55 -4.21 -19.55
N SER A 120 -8.41 -4.14 -18.26
CA SER A 120 -9.53 -3.95 -17.33
C SER A 120 -9.27 -2.84 -16.33
N GLY A 121 -10.31 -2.17 -15.89
CA GLY A 121 -10.22 -1.11 -14.89
C GLY A 121 -11.59 -0.70 -14.36
N THR A 122 -11.56 0.28 -13.46
CA THR A 122 -12.76 0.87 -12.89
C THR A 122 -13.03 2.25 -13.50
N ILE A 123 -14.28 2.68 -13.45
CA ILE A 123 -14.64 4.04 -13.87
C ILE A 123 -14.03 5.08 -12.92
N ALA A 124 -13.85 4.74 -11.64
CA ALA A 124 -13.11 5.60 -10.71
C ALA A 124 -11.65 5.82 -11.16
N GLY A 125 -10.95 4.77 -11.62
CA GLY A 125 -9.61 4.88 -12.21
C GLY A 125 -9.60 5.75 -13.47
N LEU A 126 -10.60 5.60 -14.37
CA LEU A 126 -10.73 6.44 -15.56
C LEU A 126 -10.95 7.92 -15.21
N ARG A 127 -11.72 8.23 -14.17
CA ARG A 127 -11.90 9.61 -13.70
C ARG A 127 -10.60 10.23 -13.19
N VAL A 128 -9.74 9.44 -12.53
CA VAL A 128 -8.40 9.90 -12.12
C VAL A 128 -7.53 10.18 -13.35
N LEU A 129 -7.55 9.31 -14.37
CA LEU A 129 -6.87 9.57 -15.64
C LEU A 129 -7.39 10.84 -16.30
N GLN A 130 -8.71 11.03 -16.36
CA GLN A 130 -9.33 12.23 -16.92
C GLN A 130 -8.91 13.50 -16.16
N ALA A 131 -8.90 13.46 -14.83
CA ALA A 131 -8.45 14.57 -14.00
C ALA A 131 -6.96 14.91 -14.22
N SER A 132 -6.14 13.92 -14.62
CA SER A 132 -4.75 14.11 -15.03
C SER A 132 -4.57 14.62 -16.48
N GLY A 133 -5.69 14.88 -17.20
CA GLY A 133 -5.71 15.39 -18.56
C GLY A 133 -5.72 14.34 -19.66
N ILE A 134 -5.91 13.05 -19.34
CA ILE A 134 -6.12 11.99 -20.33
C ILE A 134 -7.59 11.96 -20.70
N THR A 135 -7.89 12.02 -22.00
CA THR A 135 -9.26 11.93 -22.55
C THR A 135 -9.46 10.68 -23.39
N THR A 136 -8.38 10.11 -23.90
CA THR A 136 -8.40 9.00 -24.85
C THR A 136 -7.44 7.90 -24.38
N VAL A 137 -7.89 6.66 -24.46
CA VAL A 137 -7.08 5.48 -24.19
C VAL A 137 -6.98 4.65 -25.47
N ILE A 138 -5.77 4.25 -25.82
CA ILE A 138 -5.47 3.31 -26.90
C ILE A 138 -4.90 2.04 -26.28
N PHE A 139 -5.49 0.90 -26.61
CA PHE A 139 -4.99 -0.40 -26.22
C PHE A 139 -4.49 -1.15 -27.45
N LYS A 140 -3.24 -1.60 -27.40
CA LYS A 140 -2.56 -2.30 -28.49
C LYS A 140 -2.07 -3.68 -28.07
N THR A 141 -2.39 -4.65 -28.88
CA THR A 141 -1.76 -5.98 -28.91
C THR A 141 -0.95 -6.11 -30.19
N THR A 142 -0.36 -7.28 -30.46
CA THR A 142 0.38 -7.52 -31.71
C THR A 142 -0.53 -7.53 -32.94
N GLU A 143 -1.82 -7.85 -32.78
CA GLU A 143 -2.77 -8.10 -33.87
C GLU A 143 -3.92 -7.08 -33.95
N ALA A 144 -4.15 -6.33 -32.86
CA ALA A 144 -5.28 -5.40 -32.77
C ALA A 144 -4.92 -4.10 -32.06
N GLU A 145 -5.62 -3.04 -32.45
CA GLU A 145 -5.59 -1.74 -31.79
C GLU A 145 -7.02 -1.26 -31.60
N SER A 146 -7.33 -0.77 -30.40
CA SER A 146 -8.63 -0.20 -30.06
C SER A 146 -8.46 1.13 -29.36
N THR A 147 -9.32 2.08 -29.69
CA THR A 147 -9.35 3.41 -29.11
C THR A 147 -10.72 3.68 -28.51
N PHE A 148 -10.77 4.23 -27.30
CA PHE A 148 -12.00 4.72 -26.68
C PHE A 148 -11.78 6.06 -25.97
N HIS A 149 -12.84 6.86 -25.87
CA HIS A 149 -12.84 8.08 -25.07
C HIS A 149 -13.34 7.80 -23.65
N ILE A 150 -12.63 8.33 -22.67
CA ILE A 150 -13.00 8.14 -21.24
C ILE A 150 -14.40 8.67 -20.97
N ALA A 151 -14.78 9.80 -21.60
CA ALA A 151 -16.09 10.42 -21.42
C ALA A 151 -17.28 9.49 -21.79
N ASP A 152 -17.08 8.54 -22.71
CA ASP A 152 -18.12 7.61 -23.15
C ASP A 152 -18.42 6.54 -22.11
N LEU A 153 -17.53 6.33 -21.11
CA LEU A 153 -17.62 5.26 -20.11
C LEU A 153 -18.00 5.73 -18.69
N LEU A 154 -18.20 7.00 -18.45
CA LEU A 154 -18.34 7.55 -17.08
C LEU A 154 -19.62 7.16 -16.32
N SER A 155 -20.53 6.42 -16.93
CA SER A 155 -21.82 5.99 -16.34
C SER A 155 -21.78 4.60 -15.67
N GLY A 156 -20.67 3.83 -15.83
CA GLY A 156 -20.54 2.48 -15.30
C GLY A 156 -19.70 2.38 -14.02
N THR A 157 -19.34 1.16 -13.67
CA THR A 157 -18.52 0.80 -12.52
C THR A 157 -17.16 0.26 -12.98
N SER A 158 -17.16 -0.69 -13.92
CA SER A 158 -15.95 -1.36 -14.42
C SER A 158 -16.04 -1.66 -15.91
N TYR A 159 -14.90 -1.71 -16.56
CA TYR A 159 -14.80 -2.04 -17.99
C TYR A 159 -13.79 -3.13 -18.24
N ASN A 160 -13.99 -3.89 -19.35
CA ASN A 160 -13.03 -4.85 -19.89
C ASN A 160 -12.96 -4.67 -21.41
N LEU A 161 -11.76 -4.47 -21.92
CA LEU A 161 -11.45 -4.44 -23.34
C LEU A 161 -10.52 -5.62 -23.66
N THR A 162 -11.05 -6.62 -24.35
CA THR A 162 -10.32 -7.84 -24.68
C THR A 162 -10.01 -7.87 -26.17
N HIS A 163 -8.73 -8.04 -26.49
CA HIS A 163 -8.27 -8.43 -27.82
C HIS A 163 -7.99 -9.95 -27.82
N LYS A 164 -8.55 -10.66 -28.77
CA LYS A 164 -8.26 -12.07 -29.03
C LYS A 164 -7.90 -12.21 -30.51
N ASN A 165 -6.60 -12.19 -30.81
CA ASN A 165 -6.08 -11.96 -32.14
C ASN A 165 -6.66 -10.63 -32.70
N THR A 166 -7.37 -10.68 -33.81
CA THR A 166 -8.04 -9.54 -34.44
C THR A 166 -9.45 -9.26 -33.90
N ALA A 167 -10.03 -10.17 -33.12
CA ALA A 167 -11.35 -10.00 -32.51
C ALA A 167 -11.25 -9.09 -31.28
N VAL A 168 -12.24 -8.22 -31.13
CA VAL A 168 -12.32 -7.26 -30.03
C VAL A 168 -13.65 -7.41 -29.32
N ASP A 169 -13.59 -7.52 -28.01
CA ASP A 169 -14.75 -7.50 -27.11
C ASP A 169 -14.57 -6.35 -26.12
N PHE A 170 -15.56 -5.47 -25.98
CA PHE A 170 -15.53 -4.33 -25.09
C PHE A 170 -16.79 -4.26 -24.26
N THR A 171 -16.66 -4.39 -22.95
CA THR A 171 -17.79 -4.45 -22.03
C THR A 171 -17.68 -3.39 -20.92
N LEU A 172 -18.86 -2.88 -20.50
CA LEU A 172 -19.05 -2.02 -19.33
C LEU A 172 -20.07 -2.71 -18.42
N ASP A 173 -19.66 -3.04 -17.21
CA ASP A 173 -20.46 -3.82 -16.25
C ASP A 173 -21.06 -5.11 -16.85
N GLY A 174 -20.29 -5.76 -17.75
CA GLY A 174 -20.68 -6.97 -18.46
C GLY A 174 -21.56 -6.76 -19.71
N ASN A 175 -21.97 -5.52 -20.01
CA ASN A 175 -22.75 -5.22 -21.21
C ASN A 175 -21.83 -4.85 -22.36
N ASP A 176 -22.13 -5.35 -23.57
CA ASP A 176 -21.38 -5.02 -24.78
C ASP A 176 -21.50 -3.53 -25.11
N ILE A 177 -20.35 -2.89 -25.28
CA ILE A 177 -20.20 -1.49 -25.67
C ILE A 177 -19.19 -1.31 -26.81
N ALA A 178 -18.98 -2.32 -27.65
CA ALA A 178 -18.04 -2.27 -28.75
C ALA A 178 -18.30 -1.07 -29.72
N THR A 179 -19.51 -0.54 -29.74
CA THR A 179 -19.88 0.67 -30.50
C THR A 179 -19.17 1.94 -30.05
N PHE A 180 -18.59 1.97 -28.86
CA PHE A 180 -17.78 3.10 -28.34
C PHE A 180 -16.33 3.07 -28.82
N LEU A 181 -15.90 1.99 -29.48
CA LEU A 181 -14.57 1.91 -30.10
C LEU A 181 -14.52 2.74 -31.39
N LYS A 182 -13.33 3.31 -31.62
CA LYS A 182 -13.04 4.15 -32.78
C LYS A 182 -11.83 3.63 -33.53
#